data_b7302e7b38e7271399115f0555cce07f
#
_entry.id   b7302e7b38e7271399115f0555cce07f
#
_cell.length_a   1.000
_cell.length_b   1.000
_cell.length_c   1.000
_cell.angle_alpha   90.00
_cell.angle_beta   90.00
_cell.angle_gamma   90.00
#
_symmetry.space_group_name_H-M   'P 1'
#
loop_
_entity.id
_entity.type
_entity.pdbx_description
1 polymer ?
#
loop_
_entity_poly.entity_id
_entity_poly.type
_entity_poly.pdbx_seq_one_letter_code
_entity_poly.pdbx_strand_id
1 'polypeptide(L)'
;MARPIVRYATTADGFEIAYQVLGAGPLDVVIVPGSVSNLDRNADYPFYAGYLRRFPRFARTILLDKRGGGVSDREVGSGSPENRMDDVRAVLDAVGCQRAALLGQLDGGPIAILFAATFPDRVSALVLIETAARRLQASDYPEGLSPDEAEAAFSNFATTWGTGRRLLPYTTDAPDEAAALDALAVLERSVGTPRSMRRYQEVMDAVDVRSALPLVEAPTLVMHTRRLARFPHTLTRYLADHIRGARYVEMPVGVGSWDVAKQDVYIDVIEEFLTGQRPPVADVDRVLATVLFTDIVDSTRHAADLGDHRWRGLLDAHDACGMAEVERFRGRVVKRTGDGLLARFDGPARAIRCAQAIVAAARGLGLEVRAGLHTGEVEPRRDDLSGLAVHIGARIGALAGAGEVLVSGTVRDLVVGSGLEFDERGEHELRGIDGRWRLFAVRPERGTRA
;
A
#
# COMPACT_ATOMS: atom_id res chain seq x y z
N MET A 1 -5.09 10.98 10.25
CA MET A 1 -6.27 11.68 9.72
C MET A 1 -7.46 11.41 10.63
N ALA A 2 -8.37 12.39 10.84
CA ALA A 2 -9.63 12.11 11.51
C ALA A 2 -10.41 11.06 10.71
N ARG A 3 -11.09 10.14 11.40
CA ARG A 3 -11.94 9.13 10.73
C ARG A 3 -13.11 9.85 10.05
N PRO A 4 -13.48 9.49 8.80
CA PRO A 4 -14.64 10.08 8.14
C PRO A 4 -15.93 9.77 8.90
N ILE A 5 -16.87 10.70 8.87
CA ILE A 5 -18.15 10.53 9.57
C ILE A 5 -19.03 9.54 8.81
N VAL A 6 -19.52 8.53 9.50
CA VAL A 6 -20.56 7.62 8.99
C VAL A 6 -21.92 8.30 9.09
N ARG A 7 -22.71 8.22 8.03
CA ARG A 7 -24.09 8.67 7.91
C ARG A 7 -24.96 7.52 7.43
N TYR A 8 -26.28 7.69 7.50
CA TYR A 8 -27.22 6.65 7.11
C TYR A 8 -28.22 7.20 6.10
N ALA A 9 -28.59 6.37 5.13
CA ALA A 9 -29.63 6.61 4.16
C ALA A 9 -30.71 5.52 4.33
N THR A 10 -31.96 5.94 4.43
CA THR A 10 -33.09 4.99 4.58
C THR A 10 -33.58 4.56 3.21
N THR A 11 -33.65 3.26 2.95
CA THR A 11 -34.19 2.68 1.73
C THR A 11 -35.72 2.68 1.72
N ALA A 12 -36.33 2.45 0.54
CA ALA A 12 -37.77 2.41 0.43
C ALA A 12 -38.45 1.26 1.24
N ASP A 13 -37.70 0.18 1.49
CA ASP A 13 -38.09 -0.95 2.33
C ASP A 13 -37.68 -0.81 3.81
N GLY A 14 -37.18 0.40 4.20
CA GLY A 14 -36.98 0.80 5.59
C GLY A 14 -35.62 0.41 6.19
N PHE A 15 -34.64 -0.04 5.39
CA PHE A 15 -33.30 -0.36 5.89
C PHE A 15 -32.39 0.88 5.94
N GLU A 16 -31.51 0.92 6.94
CA GLU A 16 -30.51 1.95 7.10
C GLU A 16 -29.17 1.52 6.44
N ILE A 17 -28.76 2.25 5.40
CA ILE A 17 -27.53 2.01 4.67
C ILE A 17 -26.49 3.02 5.08
N ALA A 18 -25.43 2.54 5.69
CA ALA A 18 -24.30 3.36 6.12
C ALA A 18 -23.47 3.85 4.92
N TYR A 19 -23.11 5.12 4.94
CA TYR A 19 -22.23 5.71 3.93
C TYR A 19 -21.29 6.77 4.51
N GLN A 20 -20.22 7.04 3.77
CA GLN A 20 -19.27 8.12 4.02
C GLN A 20 -19.07 8.93 2.73
N VAL A 21 -18.82 10.23 2.86
CA VAL A 21 -18.48 11.11 1.75
C VAL A 21 -17.13 11.74 2.02
N LEU A 22 -16.21 11.59 1.06
CA LEU A 22 -14.84 12.09 1.12
C LEU A 22 -14.55 12.97 -0.09
N GLY A 23 -13.81 14.07 0.13
CA GLY A 23 -13.47 14.99 -0.94
C GLY A 23 -14.64 15.85 -1.38
N ALA A 24 -14.36 16.75 -2.35
CA ALA A 24 -15.33 17.69 -2.90
C ALA A 24 -15.04 17.94 -4.40
N GLY A 25 -14.45 16.97 -5.07
CA GLY A 25 -14.11 17.08 -6.50
C GLY A 25 -15.33 17.19 -7.40
N PRO A 26 -15.12 17.53 -8.68
CA PRO A 26 -16.20 17.78 -9.63
C PRO A 26 -16.91 16.50 -10.09
N LEU A 27 -16.32 15.33 -9.83
CA LEU A 27 -16.88 14.03 -10.18
C LEU A 27 -17.45 13.37 -8.94
N ASP A 28 -18.64 12.79 -9.04
CA ASP A 28 -19.16 11.88 -8.04
C ASP A 28 -18.76 10.46 -8.38
N VAL A 29 -18.09 9.77 -7.44
CA VAL A 29 -17.71 8.37 -7.56
C VAL A 29 -18.29 7.59 -6.40
N VAL A 30 -19.11 6.58 -6.71
CA VAL A 30 -19.66 5.66 -5.71
C VAL A 30 -18.90 4.35 -5.77
N ILE A 31 -18.36 3.91 -4.66
CA ILE A 31 -17.70 2.63 -4.54
C ILE A 31 -18.68 1.62 -3.94
N VAL A 32 -19.11 0.68 -4.77
CA VAL A 32 -19.95 -0.47 -4.37
C VAL A 32 -19.00 -1.62 -4.03
N PRO A 33 -18.78 -1.90 -2.74
CA PRO A 33 -17.74 -2.82 -2.32
C PRO A 33 -18.11 -4.28 -2.55
N GLY A 34 -17.14 -5.18 -2.46
CA GLY A 34 -17.33 -6.62 -2.33
C GLY A 34 -18.05 -7.01 -1.04
N SER A 35 -18.04 -8.30 -0.72
CA SER A 35 -18.71 -8.83 0.49
C SER A 35 -18.14 -8.31 1.80
N VAL A 36 -16.90 -7.86 1.78
CA VAL A 36 -16.17 -7.44 2.97
C VAL A 36 -15.93 -5.94 2.92
N SER A 37 -16.69 -5.21 3.69
CA SER A 37 -16.56 -3.77 3.91
C SER A 37 -17.03 -3.43 5.32
N ASN A 38 -16.38 -2.47 5.95
CA ASN A 38 -16.80 -1.87 7.21
C ASN A 38 -16.25 -0.45 7.27
N LEU A 39 -17.11 0.54 7.08
CA LEU A 39 -16.73 1.94 6.97
C LEU A 39 -15.94 2.46 8.18
N ASP A 40 -16.23 1.97 9.39
CA ASP A 40 -15.49 2.32 10.60
C ASP A 40 -14.08 1.73 10.64
N ARG A 41 -13.83 0.68 9.84
CA ARG A 41 -12.58 -0.07 9.85
C ARG A 41 -11.75 0.07 8.58
N ASN A 42 -12.33 0.50 7.47
CA ASN A 42 -11.61 0.57 6.19
C ASN A 42 -10.29 1.35 6.28
N ALA A 43 -10.23 2.41 7.09
CA ALA A 43 -9.01 3.18 7.29
C ALA A 43 -7.88 2.42 8.03
N ASP A 44 -8.21 1.34 8.73
CA ASP A 44 -7.25 0.53 9.49
C ASP A 44 -6.48 -0.44 8.56
N TYR A 45 -6.92 -0.60 7.30
CA TYR A 45 -6.37 -1.58 6.37
C TYR A 45 -5.58 -0.92 5.23
N PRO A 46 -4.31 -1.32 5.03
CA PRO A 46 -3.47 -0.73 3.99
C PRO A 46 -4.06 -0.80 2.57
N PHE A 47 -4.78 -1.87 2.24
CA PHE A 47 -5.38 -2.02 0.91
C PHE A 47 -6.54 -1.06 0.61
N TYR A 48 -7.16 -0.44 1.63
CA TYR A 48 -8.10 0.68 1.43
C TYR A 48 -7.39 2.04 1.40
N ALA A 49 -6.14 2.12 1.86
CA ALA A 49 -5.42 3.39 2.01
C ALA A 49 -5.29 4.15 0.68
N GLY A 50 -5.07 3.45 -0.43
CA GLY A 50 -5.01 4.05 -1.77
C GLY A 50 -6.32 4.76 -2.13
N TYR A 51 -7.45 4.08 -1.96
CA TYR A 51 -8.77 4.65 -2.23
C TYR A 51 -9.05 5.88 -1.37
N LEU A 52 -8.88 5.75 -0.04
CA LEU A 52 -9.16 6.83 0.90
C LEU A 52 -8.25 8.05 0.70
N ARG A 53 -7.05 7.86 0.16
CA ARG A 53 -6.06 8.90 -0.08
C ARG A 53 -6.20 9.55 -1.46
N ARG A 54 -6.42 8.76 -2.52
CA ARG A 54 -6.33 9.22 -3.90
C ARG A 54 -7.67 9.70 -4.45
N PHE A 55 -8.74 8.94 -4.29
CA PHE A 55 -10.03 9.31 -4.84
C PHE A 55 -10.52 10.69 -4.39
N PRO A 56 -10.41 11.09 -3.09
CA PRO A 56 -10.85 12.41 -2.64
C PRO A 56 -10.09 13.59 -3.27
N ARG A 57 -8.98 13.36 -3.97
CA ARG A 57 -8.21 14.41 -4.65
C ARG A 57 -8.85 14.86 -5.96
N PHE A 58 -9.54 13.96 -6.66
CA PHE A 58 -10.16 14.25 -7.95
C PHE A 58 -11.67 14.05 -7.99
N ALA A 59 -12.27 13.44 -6.96
CA ALA A 59 -13.69 13.12 -6.90
C ALA A 59 -14.30 13.40 -5.53
N ARG A 60 -15.61 13.65 -5.50
CA ARG A 60 -16.43 13.46 -4.30
C ARG A 60 -16.73 11.96 -4.23
N THR A 61 -16.06 11.28 -3.32
CA THR A 61 -16.07 9.83 -3.19
C THR A 61 -17.11 9.40 -2.16
N ILE A 62 -18.05 8.59 -2.59
CA ILE A 62 -19.12 8.05 -1.77
C ILE A 62 -18.83 6.57 -1.54
N LEU A 63 -18.62 6.20 -0.30
CA LEU A 63 -18.40 4.83 0.16
C LEU A 63 -19.66 4.37 0.87
N LEU A 64 -20.04 3.11 0.71
CA LEU A 64 -21.16 2.54 1.44
C LEU A 64 -20.84 1.13 1.94
N ASP A 65 -21.47 0.74 3.05
CA ASP A 65 -21.58 -0.65 3.45
C ASP A 65 -22.90 -1.20 2.95
N LYS A 66 -22.88 -2.37 2.34
CA LYS A 66 -24.11 -3.01 1.86
C LYS A 66 -24.97 -3.52 3.03
N ARG A 67 -26.29 -3.62 2.84
CA ARG A 67 -27.17 -4.29 3.81
C ARG A 67 -26.63 -5.67 4.18
N GLY A 68 -26.73 -6.02 5.44
CA GLY A 68 -26.23 -7.27 6.01
C GLY A 68 -24.74 -7.27 6.35
N GLY A 69 -24.01 -6.16 6.14
CA GLY A 69 -22.57 -6.06 6.40
C GLY A 69 -22.12 -4.72 6.97
N GLY A 70 -20.90 -4.68 7.45
CA GLY A 70 -20.28 -3.47 7.96
C GLY A 70 -21.06 -2.83 9.10
N VAL A 71 -21.35 -1.53 8.97
CA VAL A 71 -22.15 -0.74 9.93
C VAL A 71 -23.54 -0.38 9.40
N SER A 72 -23.97 -0.93 8.25
CA SER A 72 -25.36 -0.93 7.80
C SER A 72 -26.21 -1.94 8.57
N ASP A 73 -27.53 -1.88 8.40
CA ASP A 73 -28.45 -2.84 8.99
C ASP A 73 -28.03 -4.28 8.72
N ARG A 74 -28.03 -5.11 9.78
CA ARG A 74 -27.61 -6.51 9.75
C ARG A 74 -28.65 -7.45 9.15
N GLU A 75 -29.88 -7.06 9.15
CA GLU A 75 -30.95 -7.76 8.46
C GLU A 75 -30.86 -7.48 6.96
N VAL A 76 -31.19 -8.46 6.15
CA VAL A 76 -31.00 -8.35 4.69
C VAL A 76 -32.32 -8.37 3.91
N GLY A 77 -33.44 -8.60 4.59
CA GLY A 77 -34.73 -8.84 3.88
C GLY A 77 -34.59 -10.00 2.88
N SER A 78 -35.06 -9.80 1.63
CA SER A 78 -34.81 -10.75 0.54
C SER A 78 -33.35 -10.77 0.10
N GLY A 79 -32.65 -9.65 0.28
CA GLY A 79 -31.24 -9.47 -0.13
C GLY A 79 -31.02 -9.60 -1.63
N SER A 80 -32.08 -9.50 -2.45
CA SER A 80 -32.00 -9.64 -3.91
C SER A 80 -31.10 -8.56 -4.53
N PRO A 81 -30.60 -8.77 -5.75
CA PRO A 81 -29.82 -7.75 -6.46
C PRO A 81 -30.57 -6.42 -6.61
N GLU A 82 -31.88 -6.47 -6.81
CA GLU A 82 -32.75 -5.29 -6.95
C GLU A 82 -32.79 -4.49 -5.64
N ASN A 83 -32.96 -5.16 -4.50
CA ASN A 83 -32.91 -4.50 -3.19
C ASN A 83 -31.54 -3.83 -2.96
N ARG A 84 -30.45 -4.50 -3.35
CA ARG A 84 -29.08 -3.95 -3.21
C ARG A 84 -28.82 -2.79 -4.17
N MET A 85 -29.44 -2.81 -5.34
CA MET A 85 -29.43 -1.66 -6.26
C MET A 85 -30.17 -0.47 -5.63
N ASP A 86 -31.29 -0.70 -4.94
CA ASP A 86 -32.02 0.34 -4.19
C ASP A 86 -31.21 0.91 -3.03
N ASP A 87 -30.32 0.13 -2.41
CA ASP A 87 -29.36 0.64 -1.42
C ASP A 87 -28.46 1.73 -2.02
N VAL A 88 -27.93 1.46 -3.21
CA VAL A 88 -27.09 2.44 -3.93
C VAL A 88 -27.91 3.69 -4.27
N ARG A 89 -29.15 3.52 -4.73
CA ARG A 89 -30.05 4.62 -5.05
C ARG A 89 -30.35 5.49 -3.83
N ALA A 90 -30.68 4.87 -2.69
CA ALA A 90 -31.00 5.58 -1.45
C ALA A 90 -29.79 6.45 -0.99
N VAL A 91 -28.57 5.90 -1.09
CA VAL A 91 -27.34 6.64 -0.75
C VAL A 91 -27.13 7.81 -1.73
N LEU A 92 -27.26 7.60 -3.05
CA LEU A 92 -27.14 8.65 -4.05
C LEU A 92 -28.14 9.79 -3.81
N ASP A 93 -29.39 9.45 -3.49
CA ASP A 93 -30.44 10.43 -3.23
C ASP A 93 -30.17 11.20 -1.91
N ALA A 94 -29.71 10.51 -0.86
CA ALA A 94 -29.35 11.13 0.43
C ALA A 94 -28.20 12.13 0.31
N VAL A 95 -27.25 11.91 -0.61
CA VAL A 95 -26.12 12.85 -0.84
C VAL A 95 -26.42 13.88 -1.93
N GLY A 96 -27.63 13.88 -2.50
CA GLY A 96 -28.03 14.79 -3.57
C GLY A 96 -27.28 14.57 -4.89
N CYS A 97 -26.79 13.35 -5.13
CA CYS A 97 -26.04 13.01 -6.34
C CYS A 97 -27.01 12.64 -7.47
N GLN A 98 -27.01 13.41 -8.54
CA GLN A 98 -27.84 13.16 -9.71
C GLN A 98 -27.23 12.14 -10.68
N ARG A 99 -25.88 12.17 -10.82
CA ARG A 99 -25.16 11.31 -11.74
C ARG A 99 -23.76 11.01 -11.20
N ALA A 100 -23.39 9.73 -11.11
CA ALA A 100 -22.10 9.28 -10.56
C ALA A 100 -21.40 8.28 -11.48
N ALA A 101 -20.08 8.19 -11.35
CA ALA A 101 -19.35 7.01 -11.77
C ALA A 101 -19.52 5.92 -10.71
N LEU A 102 -19.87 4.71 -11.14
CA LEU A 102 -19.99 3.55 -10.26
C LEU A 102 -18.74 2.68 -10.35
N LEU A 103 -18.17 2.35 -9.22
CA LEU A 103 -17.03 1.43 -9.12
C LEU A 103 -17.50 0.18 -8.37
N GLY A 104 -17.77 -0.90 -9.12
CA GLY A 104 -18.21 -2.18 -8.58
C GLY A 104 -17.07 -3.15 -8.41
N GLN A 105 -16.83 -3.61 -7.17
CA GLN A 105 -15.76 -4.55 -6.84
C GLN A 105 -16.34 -5.90 -6.42
N LEU A 106 -15.77 -7.01 -6.93
CA LEU A 106 -16.20 -8.37 -6.59
C LEU A 106 -17.74 -8.49 -6.68
N ASP A 107 -18.39 -8.84 -5.57
CA ASP A 107 -19.86 -8.96 -5.48
C ASP A 107 -20.61 -7.61 -5.61
N GLY A 108 -19.92 -6.49 -5.57
CA GLY A 108 -20.51 -5.18 -5.86
C GLY A 108 -20.67 -4.91 -7.35
N GLY A 109 -19.94 -5.65 -8.20
CA GLY A 109 -19.99 -5.47 -9.65
C GLY A 109 -21.36 -5.77 -10.26
N PRO A 110 -22.02 -6.93 -9.99
CA PRO A 110 -23.36 -7.22 -10.47
C PRO A 110 -24.39 -6.15 -10.08
N ILE A 111 -24.27 -5.61 -8.86
CA ILE A 111 -25.16 -4.53 -8.38
C ILE A 111 -24.92 -3.25 -9.20
N ALA A 112 -23.66 -2.88 -9.45
CA ALA A 112 -23.31 -1.72 -10.25
C ALA A 112 -23.75 -1.88 -11.71
N ILE A 113 -23.62 -3.08 -12.30
CA ILE A 113 -24.09 -3.42 -13.65
C ILE A 113 -25.61 -3.27 -13.73
N LEU A 114 -26.35 -3.86 -12.79
CA LEU A 114 -27.79 -3.79 -12.76
C LEU A 114 -28.26 -2.34 -12.59
N PHE A 115 -27.62 -1.57 -11.73
CA PHE A 115 -27.92 -0.14 -11.56
C PHE A 115 -27.68 0.63 -12.85
N ALA A 116 -26.53 0.42 -13.53
CA ALA A 116 -26.18 1.12 -14.76
C ALA A 116 -27.15 0.78 -15.92
N ALA A 117 -27.62 -0.46 -15.99
CA ALA A 117 -28.60 -0.89 -16.98
C ALA A 117 -30.01 -0.36 -16.70
N THR A 118 -30.36 -0.19 -15.41
CA THR A 118 -31.72 0.24 -14.99
C THR A 118 -31.86 1.75 -14.96
N PHE A 119 -30.79 2.47 -14.58
CA PHE A 119 -30.76 3.94 -14.45
C PHE A 119 -29.64 4.57 -15.26
N PRO A 120 -29.63 4.45 -16.61
CA PRO A 120 -28.51 4.93 -17.44
C PRO A 120 -28.21 6.42 -17.24
N ASP A 121 -29.22 7.25 -17.06
CA ASP A 121 -29.07 8.68 -16.81
C ASP A 121 -28.36 9.03 -15.49
N ARG A 122 -28.36 8.11 -14.53
CA ARG A 122 -27.73 8.27 -13.21
C ARG A 122 -26.25 7.83 -13.21
N VAL A 123 -25.75 7.23 -14.32
CA VAL A 123 -24.38 6.69 -14.39
C VAL A 123 -23.55 7.40 -15.43
N SER A 124 -22.47 8.05 -15.01
CA SER A 124 -21.54 8.75 -15.89
C SER A 124 -20.46 7.83 -16.48
N ALA A 125 -20.05 6.83 -15.71
CA ALA A 125 -19.09 5.79 -16.09
C ALA A 125 -19.26 4.56 -15.20
N LEU A 126 -18.83 3.40 -15.67
CA LEU A 126 -18.83 2.15 -14.91
C LEU A 126 -17.42 1.57 -14.85
N VAL A 127 -16.92 1.31 -13.66
CA VAL A 127 -15.64 0.64 -13.42
C VAL A 127 -15.90 -0.69 -12.72
N LEU A 128 -15.52 -1.78 -13.34
CA LEU A 128 -15.75 -3.15 -12.85
C LEU A 128 -14.40 -3.80 -12.51
N ILE A 129 -14.24 -4.20 -11.24
CA ILE A 129 -12.98 -4.68 -10.71
C ILE A 129 -13.16 -6.09 -10.13
N GLU A 130 -12.43 -7.08 -10.68
CA GLU A 130 -12.45 -8.46 -10.18
C GLU A 130 -13.89 -8.98 -9.99
N THR A 131 -14.74 -8.81 -10.98
CA THR A 131 -16.16 -9.12 -10.87
C THR A 131 -16.66 -9.94 -12.05
N ALA A 132 -17.86 -10.48 -11.95
CA ALA A 132 -18.50 -11.33 -12.94
C ALA A 132 -19.99 -10.97 -13.09
N ALA A 133 -20.58 -11.26 -14.26
CA ALA A 133 -22.01 -11.15 -14.44
C ALA A 133 -22.79 -12.25 -13.71
N ARG A 134 -22.18 -13.40 -13.58
CA ARG A 134 -22.65 -14.58 -12.87
C ARG A 134 -21.46 -15.33 -12.31
N ARG A 135 -21.56 -15.85 -11.10
CA ARG A 135 -20.45 -16.58 -10.49
C ARG A 135 -20.45 -18.06 -10.87
N LEU A 136 -21.65 -18.68 -10.88
CA LEU A 136 -21.80 -20.10 -11.12
C LEU A 136 -21.94 -20.41 -12.61
N GLN A 137 -21.44 -21.57 -12.99
CA GLN A 137 -21.55 -22.14 -14.32
C GLN A 137 -23.02 -22.34 -14.73
N ALA A 138 -23.30 -22.22 -16.02
CA ALA A 138 -24.55 -22.59 -16.67
C ALA A 138 -24.25 -23.24 -18.02
N SER A 139 -25.26 -23.88 -18.64
CA SER A 139 -25.10 -24.55 -19.94
C SER A 139 -24.62 -23.61 -21.06
N ASP A 140 -24.99 -22.35 -20.95
CA ASP A 140 -24.61 -21.24 -21.84
C ASP A 140 -23.54 -20.29 -21.24
N TYR A 141 -22.92 -20.69 -20.11
CA TYR A 141 -21.91 -19.90 -19.40
C TYR A 141 -20.87 -20.84 -18.75
N PRO A 142 -19.99 -21.44 -19.56
CA PRO A 142 -18.96 -22.36 -19.06
C PRO A 142 -17.84 -21.68 -18.29
N GLU A 143 -17.72 -20.34 -18.34
CA GLU A 143 -16.72 -19.54 -17.64
C GLU A 143 -16.91 -19.53 -16.13
N GLY A 144 -18.13 -19.78 -15.66
CA GLY A 144 -18.47 -19.80 -14.24
C GLY A 144 -17.81 -20.94 -13.47
N LEU A 145 -17.85 -20.84 -12.14
CA LEU A 145 -17.41 -21.92 -11.26
C LEU A 145 -18.38 -23.11 -11.35
N SER A 146 -17.83 -24.31 -11.42
CA SER A 146 -18.65 -25.51 -11.28
C SER A 146 -19.30 -25.59 -9.88
N PRO A 147 -20.40 -26.33 -9.69
CA PRO A 147 -20.99 -26.54 -8.37
C PRO A 147 -19.99 -27.09 -7.34
N ASP A 148 -19.11 -28.00 -7.76
CA ASP A 148 -18.11 -28.59 -6.87
C ASP A 148 -17.04 -27.58 -6.45
N GLU A 149 -16.58 -26.70 -7.35
CA GLU A 149 -15.64 -25.61 -7.03
C GLU A 149 -16.29 -24.58 -6.10
N ALA A 150 -17.55 -24.27 -6.32
CA ALA A 150 -18.31 -23.35 -5.47
C ALA A 150 -18.48 -23.91 -4.06
N GLU A 151 -18.87 -25.19 -3.91
CA GLU A 151 -19.00 -25.86 -2.61
C GLU A 151 -17.63 -26.00 -1.93
N ALA A 152 -16.59 -26.37 -2.66
CA ALA A 152 -15.23 -26.45 -2.13
C ALA A 152 -14.74 -25.10 -1.58
N ALA A 153 -15.14 -23.98 -2.21
CA ALA A 153 -14.84 -22.64 -1.71
C ALA A 153 -15.49 -22.36 -0.34
N PHE A 154 -16.55 -23.10 0.03
CA PHE A 154 -17.27 -22.94 1.30
C PHE A 154 -17.09 -24.08 2.29
N SER A 155 -16.49 -25.23 1.89
CA SER A 155 -16.34 -26.41 2.74
C SER A 155 -15.75 -26.11 4.12
N ASN A 156 -14.85 -25.15 4.23
CA ASN A 156 -14.19 -24.76 5.47
C ASN A 156 -14.60 -23.38 5.98
N PHE A 157 -15.73 -22.83 5.50
CA PHE A 157 -16.08 -21.45 5.80
C PHE A 157 -16.26 -21.20 7.31
N ALA A 158 -16.98 -22.10 7.99
CA ALA A 158 -17.24 -21.95 9.43
C ALA A 158 -15.97 -21.97 10.29
N THR A 159 -14.93 -22.69 9.86
CA THR A 159 -13.67 -22.83 10.59
C THR A 159 -12.62 -21.81 10.18
N THR A 160 -12.74 -21.21 8.99
CA THR A 160 -11.76 -20.25 8.47
C THR A 160 -12.19 -18.80 8.58
N TRP A 161 -13.49 -18.50 8.68
CA TRP A 161 -14.00 -17.15 8.88
C TRP A 161 -13.59 -16.60 10.25
N GLY A 162 -13.10 -15.39 10.29
CA GLY A 162 -12.63 -14.75 11.52
C GLY A 162 -11.18 -15.08 11.87
N THR A 163 -10.46 -15.79 10.98
CA THR A 163 -9.04 -16.12 11.14
C THR A 163 -8.13 -15.36 10.17
N GLY A 164 -8.68 -14.53 9.27
CA GLY A 164 -7.96 -13.83 8.21
C GLY A 164 -7.68 -14.70 6.97
N ARG A 165 -7.78 -16.02 7.09
CA ARG A 165 -7.45 -16.97 6.01
C ARG A 165 -8.37 -16.89 4.79
N ARG A 166 -9.57 -16.34 4.96
CA ARG A 166 -10.53 -16.16 3.85
C ARG A 166 -10.14 -14.99 2.96
N LEU A 167 -9.67 -13.90 3.57
CA LEU A 167 -9.31 -12.68 2.86
C LEU A 167 -7.87 -12.66 2.36
N LEU A 168 -6.96 -13.38 3.01
CA LEU A 168 -5.55 -13.40 2.63
C LEU A 168 -5.30 -13.69 1.15
N PRO A 169 -6.01 -14.65 0.49
CA PRO A 169 -5.83 -14.92 -0.94
C PRO A 169 -6.27 -13.78 -1.89
N TYR A 170 -7.00 -12.80 -1.38
CA TYR A 170 -7.38 -11.60 -2.13
C TYR A 170 -6.43 -10.43 -1.91
N THR A 171 -5.38 -10.64 -1.11
CA THR A 171 -4.35 -9.64 -0.82
C THR A 171 -3.01 -10.06 -1.40
N THR A 172 -2.15 -9.09 -1.66
CA THR A 172 -0.79 -9.31 -2.15
C THR A 172 0.20 -8.43 -1.40
N ASP A 173 1.46 -8.83 -1.39
CA ASP A 173 2.57 -8.01 -0.88
C ASP A 173 2.48 -7.68 0.62
N ALA A 174 1.83 -8.53 1.42
CA ALA A 174 1.87 -8.38 2.87
C ALA A 174 3.30 -8.61 3.37
N PRO A 175 3.89 -7.64 4.08
CA PRO A 175 5.28 -7.74 4.55
C PRO A 175 5.46 -8.79 5.65
N ASP A 176 4.41 -9.05 6.42
CA ASP A 176 4.34 -10.06 7.48
C ASP A 176 2.98 -10.77 7.39
N GLU A 177 3.02 -12.06 7.07
CA GLU A 177 1.80 -12.87 6.91
C GLU A 177 1.04 -13.03 8.23
N ALA A 178 1.72 -13.19 9.36
CA ALA A 178 1.05 -13.35 10.65
C ALA A 178 0.30 -12.07 11.06
N ALA A 179 0.94 -10.92 10.92
CA ALA A 179 0.31 -9.62 11.17
C ALA A 179 -0.85 -9.36 10.19
N ALA A 180 -0.71 -9.76 8.94
CA ALA A 180 -1.77 -9.66 7.94
C ALA A 180 -2.98 -10.54 8.31
N LEU A 181 -2.76 -11.79 8.71
CA LEU A 181 -3.81 -12.68 9.17
C LEU A 181 -4.58 -12.10 10.36
N ASP A 182 -3.87 -11.56 11.35
CA ASP A 182 -4.49 -10.93 12.52
C ASP A 182 -5.37 -9.74 12.14
N ALA A 183 -4.86 -8.85 11.30
CA ALA A 183 -5.62 -7.71 10.79
C ALA A 183 -6.86 -8.15 10.00
N LEU A 184 -6.70 -9.07 9.04
CA LEU A 184 -7.79 -9.59 8.22
C LEU A 184 -8.83 -10.35 9.06
N ALA A 185 -8.41 -11.06 10.12
CA ALA A 185 -9.30 -11.72 11.06
C ALA A 185 -10.23 -10.72 11.77
N VAL A 186 -9.71 -9.56 12.16
CA VAL A 186 -10.52 -8.48 12.76
C VAL A 186 -11.51 -7.96 11.74
N LEU A 187 -11.09 -7.74 10.49
CA LEU A 187 -11.98 -7.29 9.42
C LEU A 187 -13.10 -8.29 9.16
N GLU A 188 -12.78 -9.57 8.97
CA GLU A 188 -13.76 -10.64 8.76
C GLU A 188 -14.85 -10.61 9.86
N ARG A 189 -14.42 -10.57 11.15
CA ARG A 189 -15.37 -10.53 12.28
C ARG A 189 -16.20 -9.24 12.35
N SER A 190 -15.65 -8.13 11.86
CA SER A 190 -16.35 -6.84 11.86
C SER A 190 -17.48 -6.76 10.82
N VAL A 191 -17.44 -7.60 9.79
CA VAL A 191 -18.44 -7.62 8.70
C VAL A 191 -19.64 -8.48 9.07
N GLY A 192 -19.42 -9.67 9.62
CA GLY A 192 -20.51 -10.58 9.94
C GLY A 192 -20.04 -11.89 10.59
N THR A 193 -21.01 -12.72 10.94
CA THR A 193 -20.78 -14.07 11.44
C THR A 193 -20.57 -15.07 10.29
N PRO A 194 -19.94 -16.24 10.51
CA PRO A 194 -19.84 -17.28 9.48
C PRO A 194 -21.20 -17.62 8.83
N ARG A 195 -22.26 -17.71 9.65
CA ARG A 195 -23.61 -18.03 9.17
C ARG A 195 -24.19 -16.92 8.29
N SER A 196 -24.06 -15.64 8.70
CA SER A 196 -24.58 -14.53 7.91
C SER A 196 -23.85 -14.38 6.59
N MET A 197 -22.53 -14.59 6.61
CA MET A 197 -21.70 -14.49 5.39
C MET A 197 -21.92 -15.66 4.44
N ARG A 198 -22.18 -16.86 4.94
CA ARG A 198 -22.59 -17.99 4.10
C ARG A 198 -23.92 -17.70 3.40
N ARG A 199 -24.91 -17.24 4.15
CA ARG A 199 -26.22 -16.85 3.57
C ARG A 199 -26.07 -15.73 2.54
N TYR A 200 -25.24 -14.74 2.82
CA TYR A 200 -24.91 -13.69 1.85
C TYR A 200 -24.39 -14.29 0.54
N GLN A 201 -23.45 -15.22 0.64
CA GLN A 201 -22.85 -15.83 -0.53
C GLN A 201 -23.85 -16.68 -1.33
N GLU A 202 -24.73 -17.43 -0.65
CA GLU A 202 -25.79 -18.20 -1.31
C GLU A 202 -26.70 -17.30 -2.15
N VAL A 203 -27.00 -16.09 -1.66
CA VAL A 203 -27.75 -15.08 -2.42
C VAL A 203 -26.94 -14.59 -3.62
N MET A 204 -25.65 -14.31 -3.44
CA MET A 204 -24.78 -13.82 -4.51
C MET A 204 -24.49 -14.89 -5.58
N ASP A 205 -24.46 -16.16 -5.21
CA ASP A 205 -24.29 -17.27 -6.15
C ASP A 205 -25.52 -17.46 -7.07
N ALA A 206 -26.69 -17.03 -6.62
CA ALA A 206 -27.91 -17.02 -7.44
C ALA A 206 -28.00 -15.83 -8.40
N VAL A 207 -27.11 -14.82 -8.25
CA VAL A 207 -27.14 -13.62 -9.10
C VAL A 207 -26.69 -13.95 -10.52
N ASP A 208 -27.50 -13.50 -11.48
CA ASP A 208 -27.20 -13.56 -12.91
C ASP A 208 -27.66 -12.24 -13.58
N VAL A 209 -26.70 -11.40 -13.94
CA VAL A 209 -26.95 -10.11 -14.58
C VAL A 209 -26.51 -10.08 -16.05
N ARG A 210 -26.30 -11.23 -16.67
CA ARG A 210 -25.85 -11.34 -18.06
C ARG A 210 -26.79 -10.64 -19.03
N SER A 211 -28.11 -10.73 -18.82
CA SER A 211 -29.09 -10.04 -19.62
C SER A 211 -29.04 -8.52 -19.54
N ALA A 212 -28.45 -7.97 -18.46
CA ALA A 212 -28.29 -6.54 -18.28
C ALA A 212 -27.05 -5.97 -19.00
N LEU A 213 -26.06 -6.78 -19.37
CA LEU A 213 -24.82 -6.32 -19.97
C LEU A 213 -25.02 -5.51 -21.28
N PRO A 214 -25.86 -5.95 -22.24
CA PRO A 214 -26.10 -5.19 -23.45
C PRO A 214 -26.86 -3.87 -23.23
N LEU A 215 -27.48 -3.69 -22.08
CA LEU A 215 -28.25 -2.50 -21.68
C LEU A 215 -27.39 -1.43 -21.02
N VAL A 216 -26.13 -1.71 -20.72
CA VAL A 216 -25.20 -0.75 -20.13
C VAL A 216 -24.78 0.24 -21.22
N GLU A 217 -25.16 1.51 -21.06
CA GLU A 217 -24.84 2.61 -21.98
C GLU A 217 -23.62 3.41 -21.54
N ALA A 218 -23.30 3.38 -20.23
CA ALA A 218 -22.19 4.15 -19.65
C ALA A 218 -20.83 3.64 -20.17
N PRO A 219 -19.88 4.54 -20.47
CA PRO A 219 -18.50 4.15 -20.73
C PRO A 219 -18.02 3.20 -19.63
N THR A 220 -17.48 2.06 -20.03
CA THR A 220 -17.15 0.98 -19.06
C THR A 220 -15.67 0.61 -19.11
N LEU A 221 -15.02 0.56 -17.95
CA LEU A 221 -13.70 0.02 -17.72
C LEU A 221 -13.80 -1.29 -16.93
N VAL A 222 -13.25 -2.36 -17.47
CA VAL A 222 -13.20 -3.68 -16.82
C VAL A 222 -11.75 -3.99 -16.47
N MET A 223 -11.48 -4.22 -15.19
CA MET A 223 -10.12 -4.45 -14.68
C MET A 223 -9.99 -5.81 -14.03
N HIS A 224 -8.90 -6.50 -14.35
CA HIS A 224 -8.56 -7.81 -13.79
C HIS A 224 -7.10 -7.86 -13.33
N THR A 225 -6.83 -8.56 -12.24
CA THR A 225 -5.48 -8.78 -11.71
C THR A 225 -4.97 -10.16 -12.12
N ARG A 226 -3.88 -10.21 -12.87
CA ARG A 226 -3.28 -11.44 -13.41
C ARG A 226 -3.00 -12.53 -12.38
N ARG A 227 -2.74 -12.19 -11.14
CA ARG A 227 -2.32 -13.12 -10.08
C ARG A 227 -3.41 -13.48 -9.07
N LEU A 228 -4.66 -13.06 -9.31
CA LEU A 228 -5.75 -13.40 -8.39
C LEU A 228 -6.29 -14.80 -8.70
N ALA A 229 -5.64 -15.82 -8.16
CA ALA A 229 -5.92 -17.23 -8.45
C ALA A 229 -7.37 -17.67 -8.15
N ARG A 230 -8.08 -16.96 -7.26
CA ARG A 230 -9.47 -17.28 -6.86
C ARG A 230 -10.53 -16.64 -7.73
N PHE A 231 -10.15 -15.79 -8.68
CA PHE A 231 -11.10 -15.16 -9.59
C PHE A 231 -10.59 -15.35 -11.03
N PRO A 232 -11.16 -16.30 -11.78
CA PRO A 232 -10.74 -16.58 -13.15
C PRO A 232 -10.88 -15.33 -14.05
N HIS A 233 -9.86 -15.04 -14.82
CA HIS A 233 -9.87 -13.90 -15.76
C HIS A 233 -10.97 -14.01 -16.81
N THR A 234 -11.42 -15.25 -17.14
CA THR A 234 -12.51 -15.53 -18.06
C THR A 234 -13.81 -14.86 -17.65
N LEU A 235 -14.11 -14.84 -16.34
CA LEU A 235 -15.31 -14.19 -15.79
C LEU A 235 -15.30 -12.67 -16.04
N THR A 236 -14.16 -12.03 -15.80
CA THR A 236 -14.01 -10.58 -16.00
C THR A 236 -13.93 -10.24 -17.49
N ARG A 237 -13.30 -11.10 -18.29
CA ARG A 237 -13.22 -10.94 -19.74
C ARG A 237 -14.61 -11.03 -20.39
N TYR A 238 -15.45 -11.94 -19.94
CA TYR A 238 -16.83 -12.07 -20.37
C TYR A 238 -17.59 -10.72 -20.28
N LEU A 239 -17.40 -9.97 -19.20
CA LEU A 239 -18.03 -8.64 -19.05
C LEU A 239 -17.59 -7.69 -20.18
N ALA A 240 -16.30 -7.63 -20.44
CA ALA A 240 -15.77 -6.75 -21.49
C ALA A 240 -16.25 -7.13 -22.88
N ASP A 241 -16.44 -8.41 -23.14
CA ASP A 241 -16.88 -8.91 -24.45
C ASP A 241 -18.40 -8.70 -24.67
N HIS A 242 -19.20 -8.52 -23.58
CA HIS A 242 -20.65 -8.38 -23.66
C HIS A 242 -21.19 -6.99 -23.30
N ILE A 243 -20.35 -6.08 -22.79
CA ILE A 243 -20.72 -4.66 -22.61
C ILE A 243 -20.17 -3.87 -23.79
N ARG A 244 -21.05 -3.21 -24.53
CA ARG A 244 -20.67 -2.49 -25.74
C ARG A 244 -19.64 -1.38 -25.46
N GLY A 245 -18.48 -1.46 -26.11
CA GLY A 245 -17.41 -0.45 -26.00
C GLY A 245 -16.64 -0.51 -24.70
N ALA A 246 -16.76 -1.56 -23.92
CA ALA A 246 -16.00 -1.73 -22.68
C ALA A 246 -14.51 -1.86 -22.98
N ARG A 247 -13.69 -1.14 -22.20
CA ARG A 247 -12.22 -1.24 -22.21
C ARG A 247 -11.79 -2.29 -21.19
N TYR A 248 -11.06 -3.32 -21.60
CA TYR A 248 -10.47 -4.32 -20.71
C TYR A 248 -9.02 -3.99 -20.41
N VAL A 249 -8.64 -4.04 -19.13
CA VAL A 249 -7.27 -3.80 -18.66
C VAL A 249 -6.86 -4.90 -17.69
N GLU A 250 -5.74 -5.56 -18.00
CA GLU A 250 -5.14 -6.54 -17.13
C GLU A 250 -4.02 -5.89 -16.31
N MET A 251 -4.15 -5.94 -14.99
CA MET A 251 -3.24 -5.30 -14.05
C MET A 251 -2.22 -6.30 -13.50
N PRO A 252 -0.96 -5.91 -13.35
CA PRO A 252 0.07 -6.76 -12.73
C PRO A 252 -0.12 -6.90 -11.22
N VAL A 253 -0.84 -5.98 -10.60
CA VAL A 253 -1.08 -5.87 -9.15
C VAL A 253 -2.56 -5.67 -8.88
N GLY A 254 -3.07 -6.29 -7.82
CA GLY A 254 -4.47 -6.18 -7.42
C GLY A 254 -4.76 -5.01 -6.51
N VAL A 255 -6.03 -4.67 -6.45
CA VAL A 255 -6.59 -3.70 -5.49
C VAL A 255 -6.28 -4.08 -4.04
N GLY A 256 -6.09 -5.37 -3.75
CA GLY A 256 -5.74 -5.90 -2.42
C GLY A 256 -4.26 -5.82 -2.06
N SER A 257 -3.44 -5.06 -2.78
CA SER A 257 -2.02 -4.89 -2.42
C SER A 257 -1.84 -4.15 -1.10
N TRP A 258 -0.93 -4.65 -0.27
CA TRP A 258 -0.48 -3.97 0.95
C TRP A 258 0.55 -2.87 0.65
N ASP A 259 1.13 -2.87 -0.54
CA ASP A 259 2.03 -1.83 -1.02
C ASP A 259 1.24 -0.67 -1.62
N VAL A 260 1.23 0.47 -0.92
CA VAL A 260 0.49 1.67 -1.31
C VAL A 260 0.94 2.22 -2.68
N ALA A 261 2.23 2.11 -3.01
CA ALA A 261 2.74 2.57 -4.31
C ALA A 261 2.19 1.72 -5.46
N LYS A 262 2.01 0.42 -5.24
CA LYS A 262 1.38 -0.46 -6.23
C LYS A 262 -0.11 -0.19 -6.38
N GLN A 263 -0.80 0.19 -5.30
CA GLN A 263 -2.19 0.65 -5.38
C GLN A 263 -2.32 1.91 -6.23
N ASP A 264 -1.36 2.83 -6.16
CA ASP A 264 -1.38 4.06 -6.95
C ASP A 264 -1.39 3.77 -8.45
N VAL A 265 -0.59 2.82 -8.93
CA VAL A 265 -0.60 2.38 -10.35
C VAL A 265 -1.99 1.89 -10.78
N TYR A 266 -2.67 1.19 -9.87
CA TYR A 266 -4.03 0.69 -10.11
C TYR A 266 -5.04 1.83 -10.20
N ILE A 267 -4.95 2.80 -9.29
CA ILE A 267 -5.86 3.93 -9.22
C ILE A 267 -5.59 4.92 -10.37
N ASP A 268 -4.35 5.07 -10.83
CA ASP A 268 -4.00 5.92 -11.98
C ASP A 268 -4.78 5.54 -13.24
N VAL A 269 -4.98 4.24 -13.48
CA VAL A 269 -5.79 3.75 -14.62
C VAL A 269 -7.26 4.14 -14.47
N ILE A 270 -7.78 4.10 -13.25
CA ILE A 270 -9.17 4.50 -12.96
C ILE A 270 -9.32 6.02 -13.10
N GLU A 271 -8.39 6.79 -12.54
CA GLU A 271 -8.39 8.25 -12.61
C GLU A 271 -8.31 8.74 -14.06
N GLU A 272 -7.38 8.17 -14.87
CA GLU A 272 -7.28 8.46 -16.30
C GLU A 272 -8.58 8.16 -17.04
N PHE A 273 -9.20 7.01 -16.75
CA PHE A 273 -10.47 6.64 -17.39
C PHE A 273 -11.61 7.59 -17.01
N LEU A 274 -11.73 8.00 -15.75
CA LEU A 274 -12.82 8.83 -15.26
C LEU A 274 -12.64 10.31 -15.62
N THR A 275 -11.40 10.82 -15.69
CA THR A 275 -11.11 12.24 -15.90
C THR A 275 -10.72 12.55 -17.35
N GLY A 276 -10.33 11.55 -18.12
CA GLY A 276 -9.72 11.72 -19.43
C GLY A 276 -8.29 12.30 -19.37
N GLN A 277 -7.74 12.48 -18.17
CA GLN A 277 -6.40 13.04 -17.95
C GLN A 277 -5.54 11.99 -17.26
N ARG A 278 -4.37 11.74 -17.84
CA ARG A 278 -3.40 10.91 -17.16
C ARG A 278 -2.92 11.63 -15.90
N PRO A 279 -3.05 11.02 -14.70
CA PRO A 279 -2.53 11.65 -13.50
C PRO A 279 -1.07 12.04 -13.71
N PRO A 280 -0.64 13.23 -13.24
CA PRO A 280 0.79 13.51 -13.20
C PRO A 280 1.44 12.35 -12.47
N VAL A 281 2.53 11.82 -13.03
CA VAL A 281 3.35 10.81 -12.33
C VAL A 281 3.48 11.34 -10.92
N ALA A 282 2.93 10.62 -9.94
CA ALA A 282 3.01 11.06 -8.55
C ALA A 282 4.47 11.40 -8.32
N ASP A 283 4.75 12.67 -8.02
CA ASP A 283 6.08 13.04 -7.56
C ASP A 283 6.31 12.10 -6.38
N VAL A 284 7.09 11.07 -6.65
CA VAL A 284 7.60 10.23 -5.59
C VAL A 284 8.23 11.27 -4.68
N ASP A 285 7.74 11.39 -3.42
CA ASP A 285 8.20 12.40 -2.47
C ASP A 285 9.70 12.19 -2.27
N ARG A 286 10.46 12.51 -3.32
CA ARG A 286 11.92 12.47 -3.32
C ARG A 286 12.41 13.71 -2.61
N VAL A 287 13.15 13.48 -1.57
CA VAL A 287 13.82 14.55 -0.84
C VAL A 287 15.32 14.42 -1.03
N LEU A 288 15.97 15.54 -1.20
CA LEU A 288 17.43 15.56 -1.16
C LEU A 288 17.86 15.34 0.29
N ALA A 289 18.56 14.25 0.54
CA ALA A 289 19.06 13.93 1.88
C ALA A 289 20.48 13.36 1.83
N THR A 290 21.21 13.53 2.93
CA THR A 290 22.47 12.84 3.15
C THR A 290 22.19 11.56 3.94
N VAL A 291 22.56 10.43 3.37
CA VAL A 291 22.51 9.12 4.04
C VAL A 291 23.83 8.81 4.68
N LEU A 292 23.78 8.30 5.90
CA LEU A 292 24.92 7.82 6.69
C LEU A 292 24.70 6.33 6.96
N PHE A 293 25.66 5.52 6.56
CA PHE A 293 25.79 4.11 6.97
C PHE A 293 26.95 3.97 7.92
N THR A 294 26.76 3.22 9.00
CA THR A 294 27.84 2.76 9.88
C THR A 294 27.85 1.26 9.96
N ASP A 295 28.98 0.66 10.28
CA ASP A 295 29.19 -0.79 10.36
C ASP A 295 30.38 -1.08 11.30
N ILE A 296 30.26 -2.11 12.17
CA ILE A 296 31.35 -2.53 13.07
C ILE A 296 32.31 -3.42 12.28
N VAL A 297 33.59 -3.07 12.30
CA VAL A 297 34.63 -3.85 11.64
C VAL A 297 34.83 -5.17 12.40
N ASP A 298 34.93 -6.28 11.68
CA ASP A 298 35.12 -7.63 12.23
C ASP A 298 34.09 -8.06 13.29
N SER A 299 32.84 -7.61 13.17
CA SER A 299 31.76 -7.87 14.13
C SER A 299 31.55 -9.38 14.41
N THR A 300 31.62 -10.23 13.39
CA THR A 300 31.52 -11.68 13.54
C THR A 300 32.65 -12.26 14.41
N ARG A 301 33.86 -11.73 14.30
CA ARG A 301 34.99 -12.12 15.14
C ARG A 301 34.80 -11.68 16.58
N HIS A 302 34.36 -10.45 16.80
CA HIS A 302 34.03 -9.94 18.14
C HIS A 302 32.95 -10.81 18.80
N ALA A 303 31.91 -11.21 18.06
CA ALA A 303 30.87 -12.09 18.56
C ALA A 303 31.42 -13.48 18.97
N ALA A 304 32.32 -14.04 18.17
CA ALA A 304 32.96 -15.31 18.47
C ALA A 304 33.88 -15.25 19.70
N ASP A 305 34.63 -14.15 19.83
CA ASP A 305 35.62 -13.98 20.94
C ASP A 305 34.93 -13.67 22.28
N LEU A 306 33.82 -12.89 22.29
CA LEU A 306 33.12 -12.43 23.49
C LEU A 306 31.99 -13.36 23.93
N GLY A 307 31.44 -14.16 23.03
CA GLY A 307 30.23 -14.96 23.23
C GLY A 307 28.94 -14.11 23.17
N ASP A 308 27.82 -14.76 22.86
CA ASP A 308 26.54 -14.10 22.51
C ASP A 308 26.03 -13.08 23.55
N HIS A 309 26.18 -13.39 24.82
CA HIS A 309 25.63 -12.51 25.86
C HIS A 309 26.40 -11.19 26.00
N ARG A 310 27.75 -11.27 26.02
CA ARG A 310 28.60 -10.08 26.13
C ARG A 310 28.58 -9.26 24.84
N TRP A 311 28.56 -9.94 23.69
CA TRP A 311 28.45 -9.30 22.39
C TRP A 311 27.12 -8.52 22.28
N ARG A 312 26.01 -9.09 22.71
CA ARG A 312 24.70 -8.40 22.68
C ARG A 312 24.73 -7.14 23.55
N GLY A 313 25.28 -7.21 24.77
CA GLY A 313 25.40 -6.02 25.63
C GLY A 313 26.26 -4.92 25.01
N LEU A 314 27.33 -5.29 24.28
CA LEU A 314 28.21 -4.34 23.60
C LEU A 314 27.53 -3.71 22.38
N LEU A 315 26.77 -4.51 21.61
CA LEU A 315 25.94 -4.03 20.52
C LEU A 315 24.85 -3.05 21.00
N ASP A 316 24.17 -3.37 22.08
CA ASP A 316 23.14 -2.50 22.66
C ASP A 316 23.73 -1.16 23.11
N ALA A 317 24.94 -1.17 23.70
CA ALA A 317 25.65 0.04 24.06
C ALA A 317 26.10 0.86 22.84
N HIS A 318 26.60 0.21 21.81
CA HIS A 318 26.96 0.84 20.55
C HIS A 318 25.76 1.49 19.85
N ASP A 319 24.65 0.76 19.76
CA ASP A 319 23.40 1.26 19.19
C ASP A 319 22.87 2.47 19.95
N ALA A 320 22.86 2.41 21.28
CA ALA A 320 22.43 3.53 22.11
C ALA A 320 23.29 4.78 21.88
N CYS A 321 24.63 4.63 21.82
CA CYS A 321 25.55 5.72 21.48
C CYS A 321 25.28 6.26 20.07
N GLY A 322 25.15 5.39 19.09
CA GLY A 322 24.89 5.79 17.69
C GLY A 322 23.60 6.58 17.55
N MET A 323 22.52 6.11 18.17
CA MET A 323 21.23 6.81 18.17
C MET A 323 21.31 8.19 18.85
N ALA A 324 21.99 8.28 19.99
CA ALA A 324 22.16 9.54 20.71
C ALA A 324 22.97 10.58 19.87
N GLU A 325 24.02 10.14 19.18
CA GLU A 325 24.77 11.04 18.30
C GLU A 325 23.94 11.48 17.08
N VAL A 326 23.16 10.58 16.46
CA VAL A 326 22.27 10.94 15.36
C VAL A 326 21.26 12.01 15.80
N GLU A 327 20.65 11.86 16.97
CA GLU A 327 19.73 12.85 17.54
C GLU A 327 20.43 14.17 17.86
N ARG A 328 21.61 14.14 18.48
CA ARG A 328 22.43 15.31 18.82
C ARG A 328 22.74 16.16 17.59
N PHE A 329 23.05 15.53 16.46
CA PHE A 329 23.30 16.21 15.18
C PHE A 329 22.06 16.44 14.34
N ARG A 330 20.84 16.29 14.93
CA ARG A 330 19.53 16.51 14.31
C ARG A 330 19.32 15.65 13.05
N GLY A 331 19.86 14.43 13.07
CA GLY A 331 19.57 13.39 12.10
C GLY A 331 18.35 12.58 12.50
N ARG A 332 17.96 11.67 11.64
CA ARG A 332 16.92 10.67 11.93
C ARG A 332 17.46 9.27 11.64
N VAL A 333 17.45 8.42 12.64
CA VAL A 333 17.70 6.98 12.43
C VAL A 333 16.56 6.42 11.59
N VAL A 334 16.91 5.71 10.52
CA VAL A 334 15.96 5.04 9.62
C VAL A 334 15.76 3.61 10.08
N LYS A 335 16.87 2.87 10.21
CA LYS A 335 16.86 1.49 10.69
C LYS A 335 18.24 1.05 11.16
N ARG A 336 18.25 -0.05 11.94
CA ARG A 336 19.48 -0.80 12.24
C ARG A 336 19.78 -1.76 11.08
N THR A 337 21.05 -1.97 10.78
CA THR A 337 21.53 -2.83 9.69
C THR A 337 22.29 -4.06 10.20
N GLY A 338 21.85 -4.58 11.34
CA GLY A 338 22.54 -5.67 12.05
C GLY A 338 23.50 -5.12 13.11
N ASP A 339 24.76 -4.91 12.76
CA ASP A 339 25.84 -4.37 13.58
C ASP A 339 26.16 -2.89 13.27
N GLY A 340 25.27 -2.21 12.55
CA GLY A 340 25.39 -0.81 12.20
C GLY A 340 24.05 -0.12 12.12
N LEU A 341 24.02 1.11 11.62
CA LEU A 341 22.81 1.90 11.45
C LEU A 341 22.78 2.62 10.11
N LEU A 342 21.55 2.87 9.63
CA LEU A 342 21.24 3.82 8.57
C LEU A 342 20.57 5.04 9.18
N ALA A 343 21.14 6.22 8.95
CA ALA A 343 20.54 7.50 9.33
C ALA A 343 20.45 8.45 8.14
N ARG A 344 19.53 9.42 8.22
CA ARG A 344 19.39 10.49 7.23
C ARG A 344 19.54 11.86 7.87
N PHE A 345 20.05 12.80 7.10
CA PHE A 345 20.24 14.20 7.49
C PHE A 345 19.81 15.13 6.37
N ASP A 346 19.36 16.31 6.72
CA ASP A 346 19.04 17.41 5.79
C ASP A 346 20.26 18.24 5.39
N GLY A 347 21.46 17.91 5.93
CA GLY A 347 22.71 18.59 5.60
C GLY A 347 23.95 17.72 5.77
N PRO A 348 24.83 17.67 4.76
CA PRO A 348 25.97 16.76 4.74
C PRO A 348 27.03 17.08 5.80
N ALA A 349 27.28 18.35 6.16
CA ALA A 349 28.25 18.69 7.19
C ALA A 349 27.86 18.15 8.57
N ARG A 350 26.56 18.16 8.91
CA ARG A 350 26.04 17.54 10.16
C ARG A 350 26.20 16.03 10.14
N ALA A 351 25.90 15.40 9.02
CA ALA A 351 26.06 13.97 8.84
C ALA A 351 27.52 13.51 9.03
N ILE A 352 28.49 14.28 8.47
CA ILE A 352 29.92 14.00 8.63
C ILE A 352 30.35 14.10 10.10
N ARG A 353 29.97 15.17 10.80
CA ARG A 353 30.33 15.35 12.22
C ARG A 353 29.67 14.26 13.10
N CYS A 354 28.46 13.88 12.79
CA CYS A 354 27.80 12.75 13.44
C CYS A 354 28.58 11.45 13.23
N ALA A 355 28.97 11.14 12.00
CA ALA A 355 29.76 9.95 11.70
C ALA A 355 31.10 9.93 12.47
N GLN A 356 31.80 11.06 12.55
CA GLN A 356 33.04 11.18 13.33
C GLN A 356 32.79 10.97 14.83
N ALA A 357 31.69 11.51 15.37
CA ALA A 357 31.29 11.32 16.76
C ALA A 357 30.96 9.86 17.06
N ILE A 358 30.24 9.17 16.19
CA ILE A 358 29.93 7.73 16.33
C ILE A 358 31.22 6.90 16.33
N VAL A 359 32.15 7.16 15.38
CA VAL A 359 33.44 6.47 15.32
C VAL A 359 34.28 6.71 16.60
N ALA A 360 34.26 7.93 17.12
CA ALA A 360 34.95 8.23 18.37
C ALA A 360 34.33 7.55 19.60
N ALA A 361 32.98 7.53 19.69
CA ALA A 361 32.25 6.87 20.78
C ALA A 361 32.47 5.34 20.75
N ALA A 362 32.46 4.73 19.57
CA ALA A 362 32.70 3.30 19.42
C ALA A 362 34.09 2.86 19.91
N ARG A 363 35.11 3.69 19.67
CA ARG A 363 36.49 3.46 20.20
C ARG A 363 36.50 3.42 21.73
N GLY A 364 35.67 4.24 22.38
CA GLY A 364 35.48 4.19 23.85
C GLY A 364 34.91 2.86 24.35
N LEU A 365 34.22 2.13 23.50
CA LEU A 365 33.68 0.79 23.75
C LEU A 365 34.64 -0.35 23.32
N GLY A 366 35.83 0.00 22.77
CA GLY A 366 36.74 -0.99 22.22
C GLY A 366 36.36 -1.52 20.85
N LEU A 367 35.48 -0.82 20.13
CA LEU A 367 35.02 -1.19 18.81
C LEU A 367 35.60 -0.26 17.75
N GLU A 368 35.95 -0.80 16.60
CA GLU A 368 36.28 -0.02 15.41
C GLU A 368 35.06 0.01 14.48
N VAL A 369 34.62 1.22 14.14
CA VAL A 369 33.46 1.46 13.27
C VAL A 369 33.92 2.17 12.01
N ARG A 370 33.38 1.79 10.87
CA ARG A 370 33.53 2.46 9.59
C ARG A 370 32.23 3.17 9.20
N ALA A 371 32.32 4.26 8.47
CA ALA A 371 31.17 5.03 8.04
C ALA A 371 31.25 5.44 6.58
N GLY A 372 30.10 5.43 5.88
CA GLY A 372 29.96 5.88 4.50
C GLY A 372 28.82 6.86 4.34
N LEU A 373 29.07 7.97 3.61
CA LEU A 373 28.07 9.00 3.36
C LEU A 373 27.92 9.32 1.88
N HIS A 374 26.67 9.54 1.48
CA HIS A 374 26.33 10.08 0.18
C HIS A 374 25.14 11.04 0.30
N THR A 375 25.09 12.06 -0.58
CA THR A 375 23.94 12.98 -0.70
C THR A 375 23.30 12.80 -2.07
N GLY A 376 22.00 12.58 -2.08
CA GLY A 376 21.23 12.44 -3.29
C GLY A 376 19.74 12.36 -2.99
N GLU A 377 18.95 12.21 -4.03
CA GLU A 377 17.51 12.01 -3.89
C GLU A 377 17.20 10.65 -3.27
N VAL A 378 16.42 10.67 -2.22
CA VAL A 378 15.89 9.48 -1.54
C VAL A 378 14.37 9.57 -1.43
N GLU A 379 13.72 8.44 -1.43
CA GLU A 379 12.29 8.29 -1.20
C GLU A 379 12.06 7.82 0.24
N PRO A 380 11.52 8.68 1.13
CA PRO A 380 11.17 8.27 2.48
C PRO A 380 10.01 7.28 2.45
N ARG A 381 10.17 6.13 3.08
CA ARG A 381 9.11 5.18 3.40
C ARG A 381 8.89 5.18 4.91
N ARG A 382 7.75 4.65 5.40
CA ARG A 382 7.37 4.74 6.83
C ARG A 382 8.54 4.49 7.78
N ASP A 383 9.31 3.42 7.56
CA ASP A 383 10.43 2.98 8.40
C ASP A 383 11.67 2.61 7.55
N ASP A 384 11.78 3.12 6.32
CA ASP A 384 12.90 2.86 5.42
C ASP A 384 13.18 4.05 4.48
N LEU A 385 14.29 3.97 3.76
CA LEU A 385 14.65 4.84 2.65
C LEU A 385 14.90 4.00 1.41
N SER A 386 14.41 4.45 0.26
CA SER A 386 14.76 3.86 -1.03
C SER A 386 15.33 4.91 -1.97
N GLY A 387 15.92 4.45 -3.06
CA GLY A 387 16.59 5.28 -4.05
C GLY A 387 18.07 4.92 -4.24
N LEU A 388 18.61 5.32 -5.38
CA LEU A 388 19.98 5.01 -5.76
C LEU A 388 21.01 5.56 -4.74
N ALA A 389 20.71 6.74 -4.15
CA ALA A 389 21.57 7.38 -3.15
C ALA A 389 21.80 6.51 -1.90
N VAL A 390 20.78 5.72 -1.49
CA VAL A 390 20.89 4.79 -0.36
C VAL A 390 21.88 3.66 -0.70
N HIS A 391 21.78 3.09 -1.90
CA HIS A 391 22.70 2.05 -2.36
C HIS A 391 24.15 2.58 -2.48
N ILE A 392 24.33 3.79 -3.01
CA ILE A 392 25.65 4.44 -3.10
C ILE A 392 26.25 4.60 -1.71
N GLY A 393 25.50 5.18 -0.74
CA GLY A 393 25.97 5.36 0.63
C GLY A 393 26.40 4.05 1.30
N ALA A 394 25.62 2.97 1.14
CA ALA A 394 25.96 1.65 1.65
C ALA A 394 27.26 1.10 1.04
N ARG A 395 27.46 1.24 -0.28
CA ARG A 395 28.68 0.78 -0.97
C ARG A 395 29.91 1.60 -0.55
N ILE A 396 29.77 2.90 -0.33
CA ILE A 396 30.85 3.74 0.19
C ILE A 396 31.23 3.28 1.61
N GLY A 397 30.25 3.02 2.49
CA GLY A 397 30.52 2.50 3.83
C GLY A 397 31.28 1.18 3.84
N ALA A 398 30.96 0.29 2.89
CA ALA A 398 31.65 -0.99 2.75
C ALA A 398 33.12 -0.86 2.30
N LEU A 399 33.49 0.25 1.64
CA LEU A 399 34.87 0.54 1.21
C LEU A 399 35.70 1.28 2.27
N ALA A 400 35.05 1.82 3.30
CA ALA A 400 35.74 2.52 4.38
C ALA A 400 36.56 1.55 5.24
N GLY A 401 37.75 2.00 5.66
CA GLY A 401 38.59 1.28 6.60
C GLY A 401 38.11 1.40 8.04
N ALA A 402 38.78 0.68 8.94
CA ALA A 402 38.51 0.76 10.39
C ALA A 402 38.75 2.19 10.90
N GLY A 403 37.77 2.74 11.61
CA GLY A 403 37.83 4.10 12.12
C GLY A 403 37.72 5.21 11.07
N GLU A 404 37.39 4.89 9.84
CA GLU A 404 37.34 5.82 8.70
C GLU A 404 35.90 6.29 8.41
N VAL A 405 35.80 7.58 8.09
CA VAL A 405 34.55 8.18 7.53
C VAL A 405 34.81 8.50 6.07
N LEU A 406 34.16 7.76 5.16
CA LEU A 406 34.34 7.89 3.72
C LEU A 406 33.12 8.58 3.10
N VAL A 407 33.36 9.55 2.20
CA VAL A 407 32.30 10.33 1.57
C VAL A 407 32.42 10.33 0.05
N SER A 408 31.30 10.49 -0.67
CA SER A 408 31.32 10.73 -2.11
C SER A 408 31.80 12.13 -2.48
N GLY A 409 32.23 12.32 -3.72
CA GLY A 409 32.55 13.65 -4.27
C GLY A 409 31.43 14.66 -4.11
N THR A 410 30.15 14.21 -4.29
CA THR A 410 28.98 15.05 -4.07
C THR A 410 28.92 15.61 -2.65
N VAL A 411 29.16 14.78 -1.63
CA VAL A 411 29.14 15.20 -0.22
C VAL A 411 30.29 16.22 0.01
N ARG A 412 31.50 15.94 -0.48
CA ARG A 412 32.66 16.81 -0.35
C ARG A 412 32.38 18.18 -0.97
N ASP A 413 31.78 18.23 -2.16
CA ASP A 413 31.50 19.48 -2.87
C ASP A 413 30.44 20.33 -2.17
N LEU A 414 29.40 19.68 -1.58
CA LEU A 414 28.36 20.36 -0.83
C LEU A 414 28.82 20.95 0.52
N VAL A 415 29.94 20.53 1.06
CA VAL A 415 30.46 21.03 2.35
C VAL A 415 31.65 22.00 2.23
N VAL A 416 31.89 22.53 1.04
CA VAL A 416 32.91 23.57 0.83
C VAL A 416 32.64 24.76 1.75
N GLY A 417 33.67 25.23 2.49
CA GLY A 417 33.52 26.31 3.47
C GLY A 417 33.08 25.87 4.87
N SER A 418 32.84 24.58 5.12
CA SER A 418 32.44 24.06 6.45
C SER A 418 33.60 23.85 7.44
N GLY A 419 34.84 24.04 7.00
CA GLY A 419 36.08 23.78 7.79
C GLY A 419 36.44 22.29 7.83
N LEU A 420 35.74 21.41 7.14
CA LEU A 420 36.08 19.99 7.04
C LEU A 420 37.19 19.77 6.03
N GLU A 421 38.19 18.98 6.40
CA GLU A 421 39.33 18.60 5.54
C GLU A 421 39.17 17.15 5.07
N PHE A 422 39.69 16.89 3.86
CA PHE A 422 39.54 15.59 3.20
C PHE A 422 40.83 15.10 2.59
N ASP A 423 41.07 13.79 2.64
CA ASP A 423 42.12 13.11 1.89
C ASP A 423 41.45 12.36 0.72
N GLU A 424 41.98 12.56 -0.50
CA GLU A 424 41.44 11.88 -1.68
C GLU A 424 41.78 10.38 -1.64
N ARG A 425 40.76 9.53 -1.90
CA ARG A 425 40.88 8.07 -1.95
C ARG A 425 40.82 7.52 -3.38
N GLY A 426 40.79 8.41 -4.39
CA GLY A 426 40.78 8.06 -5.81
C GLY A 426 39.36 7.69 -6.31
N GLU A 427 39.34 7.05 -7.47
CA GLU A 427 38.12 6.62 -8.15
C GLU A 427 37.85 5.13 -7.92
N HIS A 428 36.62 4.81 -7.58
CA HIS A 428 36.19 3.46 -7.27
C HIS A 428 34.95 3.06 -8.10
N GLU A 429 34.85 1.80 -8.47
CA GLU A 429 33.65 1.18 -9.00
C GLU A 429 32.80 0.66 -7.83
N LEU A 430 31.53 1.04 -7.78
CA LEU A 430 30.60 0.58 -6.75
C LEU A 430 29.78 -0.58 -7.32
N ARG A 431 29.82 -1.72 -6.67
CA ARG A 431 29.18 -2.95 -7.15
C ARG A 431 27.68 -2.74 -7.45
N GLY A 432 27.29 -2.91 -8.72
CA GLY A 432 25.89 -2.78 -9.18
C GLY A 432 25.45 -1.34 -9.38
N ILE A 433 26.38 -0.38 -9.47
CA ILE A 433 26.12 1.02 -9.74
C ILE A 433 27.07 1.47 -10.86
N ASP A 434 26.51 2.05 -11.90
CA ASP A 434 27.26 2.48 -13.06
C ASP A 434 28.18 3.67 -12.75
N GLY A 435 29.33 3.72 -13.44
CA GLY A 435 30.28 4.82 -13.37
C GLY A 435 31.37 4.67 -12.32
N ARG A 436 32.33 5.61 -12.37
CA ARG A 436 33.41 5.73 -11.41
C ARG A 436 33.13 6.84 -10.40
N TRP A 437 33.35 6.56 -9.15
CA TRP A 437 33.00 7.42 -8.02
C TRP A 437 34.24 7.88 -7.30
N ARG A 438 34.50 9.19 -7.29
CA ARG A 438 35.56 9.77 -6.49
C ARG A 438 35.20 9.78 -5.02
N LEU A 439 36.04 9.19 -4.20
CA LEU A 439 35.82 9.05 -2.76
C LEU A 439 36.84 9.84 -1.97
N PHE A 440 36.45 10.32 -0.79
CA PHE A 440 37.26 11.16 0.08
C PHE A 440 37.11 10.69 1.53
N ALA A 441 38.24 10.50 2.21
CA ALA A 441 38.26 10.25 3.65
C ALA A 441 38.22 11.56 4.42
N VAL A 442 37.34 11.67 5.40
CA VAL A 442 37.26 12.85 6.26
C VAL A 442 38.42 12.83 7.26
N ARG A 443 39.19 13.90 7.34
CA ARG A 443 40.24 14.03 8.36
C ARG A 443 39.62 14.23 9.73
N PRO A 444 40.15 13.61 10.78
CA PRO A 444 39.72 13.88 12.15
C PRO A 444 39.88 15.40 12.47
N GLU A 445 38.85 15.95 13.13
CA GLU A 445 39.00 17.33 13.63
C GLU A 445 40.19 17.39 14.55
N ARG A 446 41.14 18.35 14.29
CA ARG A 446 42.28 18.60 15.20
C ARG A 446 41.68 19.04 16.53
N GLY A 447 41.72 18.16 17.52
CA GLY A 447 41.28 18.50 18.86
C GLY A 447 41.86 19.83 19.27
N THR A 448 40.97 20.78 19.58
CA THR A 448 41.37 22.00 20.29
C THR A 448 42.06 21.53 21.58
N ARG A 449 43.39 21.63 21.64
CA ARG A 449 44.09 21.44 22.92
C ARG A 449 43.47 22.43 23.90
N ALA A 450 42.83 21.86 24.96
CA ALA A 450 42.42 22.63 26.12
C ALA A 450 43.63 23.29 26.81
#